data_89ac936de7aa2ebe644eab41fcf73558
#
_entry.id   89ac936de7aa2ebe644eab41fcf73558
#
_cell.length_a   1.000
_cell.length_b   1.000
_cell.length_c   1.000
_cell.angle_alpha   90.00
_cell.angle_beta   90.00
_cell.angle_gamma   90.00
#
_symmetry.space_group_name_H-M   'P 1'
#
loop_
_entity.id
_entity.type
_entity.pdbx_description
1 polymer ?
#
loop_
_entity_poly.entity_id
_entity_poly.type
_entity_poly.pdbx_seq_one_letter_code
_entity_poly.pdbx_strand_id
1 'polypeptide(L)'
;LTNFPTLYQHLTETVKPERDQNNRATYRENWWIFGEPRKVLRKALEGLSRYIVTVYVAKHRFFTLLESEIVPDDALIVIALNDSHYLGVLSSRTHTVWVLAAGGDLGGNTPRYNKSRCFDPFPFPIATPEQQDRIREPAEQLDAHRKRQQAAHPTLTLTDLYNVVEKLRAGEPLTAKDQTINQQGLASVVLSLHQQLDAAVADAYGWPHDLPDSEILTRLVQLNHERAAEESAGQIRYLRPSYQAPGQQQLIGLTTTATKTSAPVADAIKQEWPKELAQQMQAVRDTVQQSGVPLSTKQVAAFFAKTPPGKVQPLLDTLAALALLRQTADGTYAV
;
A
#
# COMPACT_ATOMS: atom_id res chain seq x y z
N LEU A 1 16.46 27.31 3.94
CA LEU A 1 15.73 28.60 3.84
C LEU A 1 16.63 29.74 3.40
N THR A 2 17.88 29.80 3.87
CA THR A 2 18.85 30.85 3.49
C THR A 2 19.06 31.01 1.98
N ASN A 3 18.87 29.95 1.20
CA ASN A 3 18.97 29.95 -0.27
C ASN A 3 17.73 30.53 -0.97
N PHE A 4 16.66 30.81 -0.22
CA PHE A 4 15.38 31.32 -0.74
C PHE A 4 14.87 32.49 0.13
N PRO A 5 15.53 33.68 0.06
CA PRO A 5 15.24 34.78 0.98
C PRO A 5 13.82 35.31 0.88
N THR A 6 13.25 35.40 -0.30
CA THR A 6 11.86 35.86 -0.51
C THR A 6 10.85 34.89 0.12
N LEU A 7 11.08 33.57 -0.03
CA LEU A 7 10.23 32.56 0.60
C LEU A 7 10.38 32.61 2.13
N TYR A 8 11.61 32.78 2.62
CA TYR A 8 11.85 32.91 4.07
C TYR A 8 11.11 34.11 4.66
N GLN A 9 11.20 35.26 4.00
CA GLN A 9 10.49 36.46 4.42
C GLN A 9 8.96 36.24 4.44
N HIS A 10 8.42 35.69 3.36
CA HIS A 10 7.00 35.36 3.27
C HIS A 10 6.54 34.44 4.42
N LEU A 11 7.26 33.36 4.67
CA LEU A 11 6.94 32.44 5.77
C LEU A 11 7.09 33.11 7.15
N THR A 12 8.05 34.02 7.33
CA THR A 12 8.23 34.76 8.58
C THR A 12 7.06 35.69 8.84
N GLU A 13 6.51 36.32 7.81
CA GLU A 13 5.40 37.25 7.92
C GLU A 13 4.03 36.57 8.06
N THR A 14 3.85 35.41 7.38
CA THR A 14 2.53 34.75 7.27
C THR A 14 2.38 33.54 8.18
N VAL A 15 3.42 32.72 8.36
CA VAL A 15 3.33 31.44 9.07
C VAL A 15 3.86 31.54 10.50
N LYS A 16 4.99 32.22 10.70
CA LYS A 16 5.65 32.29 12.01
C LYS A 16 4.77 32.84 13.13
N PRO A 17 3.99 33.94 12.95
CA PRO A 17 3.18 34.52 14.02
C PRO A 17 2.13 33.54 14.58
N GLU A 18 1.53 32.70 13.74
CA GLU A 18 0.60 31.67 14.15
C GLU A 18 1.32 30.52 14.86
N ARG A 19 2.45 30.10 14.31
CA ARG A 19 3.26 29.00 14.86
C ARG A 19 3.86 29.32 16.23
N ASP A 20 4.28 30.55 16.48
CA ASP A 20 4.84 30.99 17.76
C ASP A 20 3.81 30.87 18.90
N GLN A 21 2.52 30.95 18.58
CA GLN A 21 1.41 30.80 19.54
C GLN A 21 0.98 29.33 19.74
N ASN A 22 1.54 28.38 19.03
CA ASN A 22 1.13 26.98 19.12
C ASN A 22 1.60 26.34 20.43
N ASN A 23 0.73 25.57 21.08
CA ASN A 23 1.02 24.88 22.35
C ASN A 23 2.10 23.79 22.22
N ARG A 24 2.31 23.23 21.01
CA ARG A 24 3.33 22.21 20.77
C ARG A 24 4.69 22.84 20.47
N ALA A 25 5.69 22.54 21.29
CA ALA A 25 7.06 23.04 21.11
C ALA A 25 7.63 22.76 19.70
N THR A 26 7.41 21.55 19.20
CA THR A 26 7.88 21.13 17.86
C THR A 26 7.38 22.04 16.74
N TYR A 27 6.15 22.56 16.86
CA TYR A 27 5.56 23.47 15.88
C TYR A 27 6.15 24.87 15.97
N ARG A 28 6.52 25.35 17.16
CA ARG A 28 7.20 26.63 17.36
C ARG A 28 8.63 26.60 16.86
N GLU A 29 9.37 25.56 17.25
CA GLU A 29 10.80 25.40 16.93
C GLU A 29 11.02 25.15 15.43
N ASN A 30 10.13 24.40 14.80
CA ASN A 30 10.19 24.06 13.37
C ASN A 30 9.07 24.75 12.58
N TRP A 31 8.83 26.03 12.88
CA TRP A 31 7.71 26.80 12.36
C TRP A 31 7.65 26.90 10.84
N TRP A 32 8.77 26.71 10.13
CA TRP A 32 8.88 26.80 8.67
C TRP A 32 8.57 25.51 7.92
N ILE A 33 8.30 24.41 8.62
CA ILE A 33 7.95 23.13 8.01
C ILE A 33 6.51 22.72 8.37
N PHE A 34 5.96 21.81 7.60
CA PHE A 34 4.68 21.19 7.96
C PHE A 34 4.76 20.51 9.32
N GLY A 35 3.69 20.58 10.10
CA GLY A 35 3.60 19.98 11.42
C GLY A 35 3.86 18.47 11.39
N GLU A 36 3.43 17.81 10.31
CA GLU A 36 3.71 16.42 10.01
C GLU A 36 4.38 16.30 8.65
N PRO A 37 5.70 16.32 8.57
CA PRO A 37 6.44 16.34 7.29
C PRO A 37 6.40 15.01 6.52
N ARG A 38 5.72 13.98 7.05
CA ARG A 38 5.49 12.66 6.41
C ARG A 38 6.77 12.06 5.80
N LYS A 39 7.86 12.01 6.56
CA LYS A 39 9.19 11.55 6.11
C LYS A 39 9.15 10.16 5.48
N VAL A 40 8.36 9.24 6.03
CA VAL A 40 8.19 7.88 5.51
C VAL A 40 7.57 7.90 4.11
N LEU A 41 6.52 8.70 3.91
CA LEU A 41 5.89 8.86 2.60
C LEU A 41 6.87 9.44 1.59
N ARG A 42 7.59 10.51 1.95
CA ARG A 42 8.57 11.14 1.05
C ARG A 42 9.65 10.14 0.61
N LYS A 43 10.17 9.36 1.55
CA LYS A 43 11.12 8.28 1.24
C LYS A 43 10.49 7.20 0.33
N ALA A 44 9.23 6.85 0.53
CA ALA A 44 8.56 5.87 -0.31
C ALA A 44 8.33 6.37 -1.75
N LEU A 45 8.20 7.68 -1.94
CA LEU A 45 8.03 8.30 -3.27
C LEU A 45 9.35 8.57 -4.00
N GLU A 46 10.50 8.49 -3.33
CA GLU A 46 11.81 8.67 -3.96
C GLU A 46 12.00 7.71 -5.15
N GLY A 47 12.45 8.26 -6.28
CA GLY A 47 12.68 7.52 -7.52
C GLY A 47 11.43 7.16 -8.31
N LEU A 48 10.23 7.55 -7.85
CA LEU A 48 9.00 7.44 -8.66
C LEU A 48 8.79 8.74 -9.44
N SER A 49 8.42 8.62 -10.73
CA SER A 49 8.01 9.77 -11.55
C SER A 49 6.57 10.22 -11.24
N ARG A 50 5.75 9.30 -10.78
CA ARG A 50 4.34 9.51 -10.44
C ARG A 50 3.91 8.49 -9.38
N TYR A 51 2.74 8.69 -8.79
CA TYR A 51 2.18 7.79 -7.78
C TYR A 51 0.66 7.79 -7.83
N ILE A 52 0.04 6.74 -7.31
CA ILE A 52 -1.42 6.57 -7.30
C ILE A 52 -1.99 7.24 -6.05
N VAL A 53 -3.14 7.92 -6.22
CA VAL A 53 -3.92 8.48 -5.11
C VAL A 53 -5.40 8.16 -5.21
N THR A 54 -6.05 8.17 -4.07
CA THR A 54 -7.51 8.21 -3.94
C THR A 54 -7.91 9.08 -2.75
N VAL A 55 -9.14 9.57 -2.72
CA VAL A 55 -9.65 10.33 -1.58
C VAL A 55 -10.15 9.40 -0.46
N TYR A 56 -10.11 9.87 0.79
CA TYR A 56 -10.62 9.10 1.93
C TYR A 56 -12.09 8.72 1.77
N VAL A 57 -12.90 9.68 1.35
CA VAL A 57 -14.37 9.56 1.30
C VAL A 57 -14.86 9.99 -0.07
N ALA A 58 -15.58 9.12 -0.76
CA ALA A 58 -16.20 9.44 -2.04
C ALA A 58 -17.38 8.51 -2.30
N LYS A 59 -18.42 9.03 -2.95
CA LYS A 59 -19.56 8.23 -3.44
C LYS A 59 -19.09 7.16 -4.42
N HIS A 60 -18.27 7.56 -5.38
CA HIS A 60 -17.65 6.66 -6.36
C HIS A 60 -16.18 6.52 -6.07
N ARG A 61 -15.68 5.29 -6.01
CA ARG A 61 -14.26 5.06 -5.81
C ARG A 61 -13.51 5.19 -7.13
N PHE A 62 -12.59 6.11 -7.18
CA PHE A 62 -11.67 6.26 -8.31
C PHE A 62 -10.25 6.47 -7.80
N PHE A 63 -9.31 6.05 -8.61
CA PHE A 63 -7.88 6.23 -8.39
C PHE A 63 -7.32 7.03 -9.56
N THR A 64 -6.30 7.84 -9.33
CA THR A 64 -5.64 8.65 -10.35
C THR A 64 -4.14 8.71 -10.08
N LEU A 65 -3.37 8.99 -11.12
CA LEU A 65 -1.93 9.24 -11.00
C LEU A 65 -1.67 10.72 -10.76
N LEU A 66 -0.76 11.02 -9.84
CA LEU A 66 -0.18 12.36 -9.66
C LEU A 66 1.31 12.29 -9.96
N GLU A 67 1.83 13.35 -10.60
CA GLU A 67 3.25 13.51 -10.82
C GLU A 67 4.00 13.70 -9.48
N SER A 68 5.24 13.25 -9.42
CA SER A 68 6.02 13.23 -8.18
C SER A 68 6.28 14.61 -7.56
N GLU A 69 6.24 15.68 -8.37
CA GLU A 69 6.37 17.06 -7.92
C GLU A 69 5.17 17.57 -7.14
N ILE A 70 3.99 16.94 -7.30
CA ILE A 70 2.78 17.33 -6.61
C ILE A 70 2.85 16.82 -5.17
N VAL A 71 2.70 17.73 -4.21
CA VAL A 71 2.60 17.38 -2.79
C VAL A 71 1.14 17.07 -2.46
N PRO A 72 0.81 15.84 -2.02
CA PRO A 72 -0.57 15.47 -1.75
C PRO A 72 -1.07 16.11 -0.46
N ASP A 73 -2.34 16.51 -0.48
CA ASP A 73 -3.10 16.93 0.70
C ASP A 73 -3.40 15.75 1.64
N ASP A 74 -3.72 16.02 2.91
CA ASP A 74 -4.01 14.99 3.91
C ASP A 74 -5.37 14.29 3.70
N ALA A 75 -6.25 14.84 2.86
CA ALA A 75 -7.47 14.19 2.41
C ALA A 75 -7.23 13.06 1.39
N LEU A 76 -5.99 12.92 0.90
CA LEU A 76 -5.59 11.89 -0.06
C LEU A 76 -4.91 10.71 0.63
N ILE A 77 -5.28 9.51 0.20
CA ILE A 77 -4.52 8.29 0.44
C ILE A 77 -3.54 8.11 -0.70
N VAL A 78 -2.26 8.05 -0.36
CA VAL A 78 -1.15 7.91 -1.30
C VAL A 78 -0.68 6.47 -1.33
N ILE A 79 -0.58 5.93 -2.53
CA ILE A 79 -0.07 4.59 -2.82
C ILE A 79 1.22 4.77 -3.65
N ALA A 80 2.36 4.42 -3.06
CA ALA A 80 3.69 4.62 -3.66
C ALA A 80 4.00 3.57 -4.74
N LEU A 81 3.15 3.51 -5.77
CA LEU A 81 3.25 2.68 -6.96
C LEU A 81 3.05 3.56 -8.19
N ASN A 82 3.88 3.39 -9.22
CA ASN A 82 3.88 4.20 -10.44
C ASN A 82 3.43 3.44 -11.69
N ASP A 83 3.27 2.13 -11.60
CA ASP A 83 2.83 1.31 -12.72
C ASP A 83 1.29 1.31 -12.82
N SER A 84 0.77 1.66 -13.99
CA SER A 84 -0.67 1.76 -14.25
C SER A 84 -1.39 0.43 -14.23
N HIS A 85 -0.70 -0.70 -14.27
CA HIS A 85 -1.38 -1.96 -14.03
C HIS A 85 -1.98 -2.01 -12.61
N TYR A 86 -1.29 -1.47 -11.58
CA TYR A 86 -1.85 -1.34 -10.25
C TYR A 86 -3.03 -0.35 -10.19
N LEU A 87 -2.93 0.77 -10.95
CA LEU A 87 -4.05 1.69 -11.11
C LEU A 87 -5.28 0.97 -11.69
N GLY A 88 -5.06 0.12 -12.70
CA GLY A 88 -6.12 -0.65 -13.34
C GLY A 88 -6.76 -1.65 -12.39
N VAL A 89 -5.97 -2.43 -11.65
CA VAL A 89 -6.48 -3.36 -10.64
C VAL A 89 -7.31 -2.61 -9.59
N LEU A 90 -6.79 -1.50 -9.06
CA LEU A 90 -7.47 -0.68 -8.05
C LEU A 90 -8.74 -0.02 -8.59
N SER A 91 -8.78 0.32 -9.89
CA SER A 91 -9.94 0.94 -10.53
C SER A 91 -10.99 -0.06 -11.04
N SER A 92 -10.71 -1.37 -10.93
CA SER A 92 -11.60 -2.43 -11.37
C SER A 92 -12.79 -2.66 -10.43
N ARG A 93 -13.82 -3.31 -10.96
CA ARG A 93 -14.97 -3.81 -10.20
C ARG A 93 -14.51 -4.75 -9.07
N THR A 94 -13.52 -5.59 -9.31
CA THR A 94 -12.98 -6.53 -8.33
C THR A 94 -12.52 -5.82 -7.05
N HIS A 95 -11.73 -4.76 -7.18
CA HIS A 95 -11.29 -3.98 -6.01
C HIS A 95 -12.45 -3.15 -5.42
N THR A 96 -13.35 -2.63 -6.24
CA THR A 96 -14.52 -1.88 -5.76
C THR A 96 -15.42 -2.75 -4.87
N VAL A 97 -15.71 -3.98 -5.26
CA VAL A 97 -16.48 -4.95 -4.46
C VAL A 97 -15.79 -5.21 -3.10
N TRP A 98 -14.48 -5.41 -3.11
CA TRP A 98 -13.70 -5.56 -1.87
C TRP A 98 -13.79 -4.32 -0.97
N VAL A 99 -13.61 -3.13 -1.51
CA VAL A 99 -13.64 -1.87 -0.76
C VAL A 99 -14.99 -1.63 -0.12
N LEU A 100 -16.09 -1.92 -0.83
CA LEU A 100 -17.45 -1.76 -0.30
C LEU A 100 -17.71 -2.73 0.87
N ALA A 101 -17.15 -3.94 0.83
CA ALA A 101 -17.29 -4.91 1.91
C ALA A 101 -16.34 -4.64 3.09
N ALA A 102 -15.07 -4.30 2.83
CA ALA A 102 -14.03 -4.13 3.84
C ALA A 102 -13.98 -2.72 4.42
N GLY A 103 -14.41 -1.71 3.66
CA GLY A 103 -14.44 -0.30 4.06
C GLY A 103 -15.42 -0.05 5.21
N GLY A 104 -15.36 1.15 5.76
CA GLY A 104 -16.41 1.66 6.66
C GLY A 104 -17.35 2.57 5.90
N ASP A 105 -18.55 2.77 6.43
CA ASP A 105 -19.45 3.81 5.98
C ASP A 105 -19.44 4.95 7.02
N LEU A 106 -19.41 6.21 6.55
CA LEU A 106 -19.56 7.39 7.40
C LEU A 106 -21.03 7.82 7.59
N GLY A 107 -21.96 6.96 7.15
CA GLY A 107 -23.40 7.26 7.10
C GLY A 107 -23.82 7.84 5.73
N GLY A 108 -24.96 7.38 5.23
CA GLY A 108 -25.58 7.90 4.00
C GLY A 108 -24.92 7.48 2.68
N ASN A 109 -24.47 6.25 2.54
CA ASN A 109 -23.90 5.69 1.31
C ASN A 109 -22.58 6.33 0.84
N THR A 110 -21.72 6.75 1.78
CA THR A 110 -20.42 7.34 1.42
C THR A 110 -19.28 6.47 1.92
N PRO A 111 -18.79 5.53 1.09
CA PRO A 111 -17.77 4.57 1.49
C PRO A 111 -16.45 5.27 1.83
N ARG A 112 -15.87 4.89 2.97
CA ARG A 112 -14.55 5.33 3.39
C ARG A 112 -13.48 4.33 2.94
N TYR A 113 -12.46 4.82 2.27
CA TYR A 113 -11.27 4.02 1.97
C TYR A 113 -10.31 4.04 3.14
N ASN A 114 -10.06 2.90 3.74
CA ASN A 114 -9.11 2.75 4.84
C ASN A 114 -7.94 1.89 4.38
N LYS A 115 -6.72 2.42 4.47
CA LYS A 115 -5.50 1.74 4.04
C LYS A 115 -5.39 0.32 4.62
N SER A 116 -5.52 0.18 5.93
CA SER A 116 -5.34 -1.10 6.63
C SER A 116 -6.48 -2.11 6.42
N ARG A 117 -7.62 -1.68 5.89
CA ARG A 117 -8.77 -2.55 5.62
C ARG A 117 -9.00 -2.78 4.13
N CYS A 118 -8.76 -1.73 3.31
CA CYS A 118 -9.07 -1.78 1.88
C CYS A 118 -7.86 -2.09 1.01
N PHE A 119 -6.66 -1.61 1.38
CA PHE A 119 -5.45 -1.77 0.56
C PHE A 119 -4.52 -2.88 1.08
N ASP A 120 -4.08 -2.79 2.33
CA ASP A 120 -3.07 -3.71 2.86
C ASP A 120 -3.48 -5.20 2.76
N PRO A 121 -4.73 -5.60 3.08
CA PRO A 121 -5.16 -6.99 2.97
C PRO A 121 -5.67 -7.38 1.58
N PHE A 122 -5.72 -6.46 0.61
CA PHE A 122 -6.25 -6.79 -0.72
C PHE A 122 -5.31 -7.75 -1.47
N PRO A 123 -5.80 -8.92 -1.89
CA PRO A 123 -4.95 -9.92 -2.54
C PRO A 123 -4.80 -9.63 -4.03
N PHE A 124 -3.81 -8.83 -4.41
CA PHE A 124 -3.53 -8.51 -5.81
C PHE A 124 -3.34 -9.77 -6.67
N PRO A 125 -3.75 -9.76 -7.97
CA PRO A 125 -3.55 -10.90 -8.87
C PRO A 125 -2.06 -11.11 -9.16
N ILE A 126 -1.67 -12.35 -9.43
CA ILE A 126 -0.34 -12.68 -9.97
C ILE A 126 -0.47 -12.68 -11.49
N ALA A 127 -0.31 -11.50 -12.08
CA ALA A 127 -0.44 -11.30 -13.51
C ALA A 127 0.88 -11.57 -14.24
N THR A 128 0.82 -12.25 -15.39
CA THR A 128 1.95 -12.34 -16.32
C THR A 128 2.27 -10.96 -16.91
N PRO A 129 3.47 -10.74 -17.48
CA PRO A 129 3.79 -9.47 -18.14
C PRO A 129 2.73 -9.05 -19.19
N GLU A 130 2.24 -10.01 -19.98
CA GLU A 130 1.21 -9.76 -21.02
C GLU A 130 -0.14 -9.40 -20.39
N GLN A 131 -0.50 -9.98 -19.26
CA GLN A 131 -1.69 -9.62 -18.50
C GLN A 131 -1.56 -8.23 -17.86
N GLN A 132 -0.38 -7.92 -17.34
CA GLN A 132 -0.08 -6.57 -16.83
C GLN A 132 -0.23 -5.52 -17.93
N ASP A 133 0.27 -5.76 -19.14
CA ASP A 133 0.14 -4.84 -20.26
C ASP A 133 -1.33 -4.64 -20.67
N ARG A 134 -2.11 -5.72 -20.70
CA ARG A 134 -3.56 -5.64 -20.99
C ARG A 134 -4.35 -4.86 -19.95
N ILE A 135 -3.90 -4.79 -18.72
CA ILE A 135 -4.48 -3.95 -17.66
C ILE A 135 -3.94 -2.51 -17.76
N ARG A 136 -2.65 -2.37 -18.02
CA ARG A 136 -1.95 -1.08 -18.06
C ARG A 136 -2.53 -0.14 -19.14
N GLU A 137 -2.76 -0.65 -20.34
CA GLU A 137 -3.23 0.15 -21.46
C GLU A 137 -4.57 0.86 -21.17
N PRO A 138 -5.67 0.17 -20.83
CA PRO A 138 -6.93 0.83 -20.51
C PRO A 138 -6.86 1.67 -19.23
N ALA A 139 -5.98 1.36 -18.27
CA ALA A 139 -5.77 2.17 -17.07
C ALA A 139 -5.14 3.54 -17.40
N GLU A 140 -4.11 3.59 -18.25
CA GLU A 140 -3.53 4.83 -18.76
C GLU A 140 -4.54 5.64 -19.56
N GLN A 141 -5.28 4.99 -20.44
CA GLN A 141 -6.31 5.64 -21.24
C GLN A 141 -7.41 6.25 -20.36
N LEU A 142 -7.83 5.54 -19.30
CA LEU A 142 -8.85 6.00 -18.36
C LEU A 142 -8.38 7.25 -17.59
N ASP A 143 -7.17 7.22 -17.05
CA ASP A 143 -6.61 8.34 -16.28
C ASP A 143 -6.40 9.56 -17.19
N ALA A 144 -5.78 9.37 -18.34
CA ALA A 144 -5.57 10.42 -19.34
C ALA A 144 -6.89 11.00 -19.88
N HIS A 145 -7.90 10.15 -20.11
CA HIS A 145 -9.21 10.59 -20.57
C HIS A 145 -9.87 11.51 -19.55
N ARG A 146 -9.95 11.10 -18.29
CA ARG A 146 -10.54 11.89 -17.19
C ARG A 146 -9.87 13.26 -17.07
N LYS A 147 -8.54 13.28 -17.02
CA LYS A 147 -7.74 14.52 -16.93
C LYS A 147 -7.99 15.45 -18.10
N ARG A 148 -8.01 14.92 -19.32
CA ARG A 148 -8.28 15.69 -20.55
C ARG A 148 -9.67 16.29 -20.55
N GLN A 149 -10.71 15.52 -20.17
CA GLN A 149 -12.07 16.05 -20.15
C GLN A 149 -12.25 17.11 -19.05
N GLN A 150 -11.67 16.93 -17.88
CA GLN A 150 -11.70 17.94 -16.82
C GLN A 150 -10.93 19.21 -17.19
N ALA A 151 -9.82 19.10 -17.93
CA ALA A 151 -9.09 20.27 -18.44
C ALA A 151 -9.88 21.03 -19.50
N ALA A 152 -10.61 20.33 -20.37
CA ALA A 152 -11.47 20.92 -21.39
C ALA A 152 -12.77 21.51 -20.81
N HIS A 153 -13.26 20.94 -19.70
CA HIS A 153 -14.51 21.31 -19.04
C HIS A 153 -14.28 21.50 -17.53
N PRO A 154 -13.80 22.66 -17.06
CA PRO A 154 -13.40 22.87 -15.66
C PRO A 154 -14.52 22.68 -14.61
N THR A 155 -15.79 22.73 -15.03
CA THR A 155 -16.97 22.49 -14.19
C THR A 155 -17.33 20.99 -14.07
N LEU A 156 -16.71 20.12 -14.90
CA LEU A 156 -16.98 18.70 -14.88
C LEU A 156 -16.29 18.07 -13.67
N THR A 157 -17.08 17.61 -12.71
CA THR A 157 -16.56 16.84 -11.58
C THR A 157 -16.53 15.34 -11.89
N LEU A 158 -15.58 14.61 -11.30
CA LEU A 158 -15.56 13.15 -11.42
C LEU A 158 -16.82 12.51 -10.80
N THR A 159 -17.37 13.09 -9.74
CA THR A 159 -18.63 12.62 -9.14
C THR A 159 -19.78 12.68 -10.14
N ASP A 160 -19.95 13.82 -10.82
CA ASP A 160 -21.00 13.94 -11.84
C ASP A 160 -20.79 12.98 -13.01
N LEU A 161 -19.56 12.86 -13.50
CA LEU A 161 -19.19 11.94 -14.55
C LEU A 161 -19.54 10.48 -14.18
N TYR A 162 -19.14 10.04 -13.01
CA TYR A 162 -19.42 8.67 -12.55
C TYR A 162 -20.89 8.43 -12.19
N ASN A 163 -21.66 9.45 -11.79
CA ASN A 163 -23.11 9.32 -11.69
C ASN A 163 -23.74 8.96 -13.05
N VAL A 164 -23.24 9.57 -14.13
CA VAL A 164 -23.73 9.28 -15.49
C VAL A 164 -23.23 7.89 -15.94
N VAL A 165 -21.98 7.52 -15.64
CA VAL A 165 -21.45 6.17 -15.93
C VAL A 165 -22.31 5.08 -15.28
N GLU A 166 -22.75 5.27 -14.02
CA GLU A 166 -23.62 4.31 -13.32
C GLU A 166 -24.99 4.19 -14.00
N LYS A 167 -25.59 5.31 -14.40
CA LYS A 167 -26.86 5.30 -15.16
C LYS A 167 -26.74 4.57 -16.49
N LEU A 168 -25.64 4.83 -17.22
CA LEU A 168 -25.37 4.12 -18.48
C LEU A 168 -25.19 2.62 -18.25
N ARG A 169 -24.50 2.23 -17.17
CA ARG A 169 -24.32 0.83 -16.78
C ARG A 169 -25.64 0.14 -16.45
N ALA A 170 -26.54 0.85 -15.75
CA ALA A 170 -27.86 0.36 -15.39
C ALA A 170 -28.89 0.43 -16.56
N GLY A 171 -28.55 1.04 -17.69
CA GLY A 171 -29.50 1.26 -18.79
C GLY A 171 -30.59 2.30 -18.46
N GLU A 172 -30.34 3.17 -17.48
CA GLU A 172 -31.26 4.21 -17.05
C GLU A 172 -31.29 5.39 -18.02
N PRO A 173 -32.46 6.05 -18.20
CA PRO A 173 -32.56 7.24 -19.03
C PRO A 173 -31.77 8.42 -18.43
N LEU A 174 -31.07 9.15 -19.30
CA LEU A 174 -30.33 10.33 -18.93
C LEU A 174 -31.22 11.57 -18.93
N THR A 175 -31.18 12.36 -17.86
CA THR A 175 -31.79 13.70 -17.79
C THR A 175 -31.03 14.67 -18.70
N ALA A 176 -31.59 15.87 -18.96
CA ALA A 176 -30.89 16.91 -19.73
C ALA A 176 -29.54 17.30 -19.12
N LYS A 177 -29.42 17.35 -17.79
CA LYS A 177 -28.15 17.58 -17.08
C LYS A 177 -27.17 16.41 -17.35
N ASP A 178 -27.64 15.18 -17.22
CA ASP A 178 -26.81 13.99 -17.48
C ASP A 178 -26.30 13.94 -18.92
N GLN A 179 -27.14 14.34 -19.88
CA GLN A 179 -26.74 14.42 -21.30
C GLN A 179 -25.61 15.44 -21.51
N THR A 180 -25.69 16.60 -20.85
CA THR A 180 -24.60 17.60 -20.89
C THR A 180 -23.32 17.04 -20.30
N ILE A 181 -23.38 16.39 -19.13
CA ILE A 181 -22.24 15.75 -18.49
C ILE A 181 -21.67 14.62 -19.40
N ASN A 182 -22.55 13.83 -20.00
CA ASN A 182 -22.13 12.76 -20.94
C ASN A 182 -21.41 13.33 -22.16
N GLN A 183 -21.86 14.43 -22.72
CA GLN A 183 -21.19 15.11 -23.85
C GLN A 183 -19.83 15.67 -23.43
N GLN A 184 -19.72 16.29 -22.27
CA GLN A 184 -18.47 16.86 -21.77
C GLN A 184 -17.47 15.77 -21.34
N GLY A 185 -17.93 14.77 -20.62
CA GLY A 185 -17.10 13.74 -20.02
C GLY A 185 -16.91 12.50 -20.89
N LEU A 186 -17.70 12.35 -21.96
CA LEU A 186 -17.77 11.14 -22.80
C LEU A 186 -17.91 9.88 -21.92
N ALA A 187 -18.93 9.87 -21.06
CA ALA A 187 -19.13 8.85 -20.03
C ALA A 187 -19.22 7.42 -20.60
N SER A 188 -19.69 7.27 -21.85
CA SER A 188 -19.68 5.99 -22.54
C SER A 188 -18.26 5.45 -22.82
N VAL A 189 -17.30 6.33 -23.08
CA VAL A 189 -15.87 5.94 -23.22
C VAL A 189 -15.33 5.48 -21.87
N VAL A 190 -15.64 6.22 -20.79
CA VAL A 190 -15.25 5.83 -19.43
C VAL A 190 -15.83 4.47 -19.06
N LEU A 191 -17.11 4.22 -19.36
CA LEU A 191 -17.76 2.92 -19.14
C LEU A 191 -17.06 1.80 -19.92
N SER A 192 -16.76 2.02 -21.20
CA SER A 192 -16.06 1.04 -22.03
C SER A 192 -14.66 0.71 -21.47
N LEU A 193 -13.91 1.72 -21.03
CA LEU A 193 -12.60 1.52 -20.42
C LEU A 193 -12.68 0.72 -19.12
N HIS A 194 -13.70 0.98 -18.28
CA HIS A 194 -13.94 0.17 -17.09
C HIS A 194 -14.30 -1.29 -17.44
N GLN A 195 -15.12 -1.51 -18.44
CA GLN A 195 -15.44 -2.87 -18.88
C GLN A 195 -14.20 -3.63 -19.37
N GLN A 196 -13.30 -2.97 -20.11
CA GLN A 196 -12.02 -3.54 -20.53
C GLN A 196 -11.12 -3.86 -19.32
N LEU A 197 -11.03 -2.95 -18.33
CA LEU A 197 -10.29 -3.18 -17.09
C LEU A 197 -10.87 -4.35 -16.31
N ASP A 198 -12.19 -4.42 -16.15
CA ASP A 198 -12.85 -5.47 -15.40
C ASP A 198 -12.58 -6.84 -16.02
N ALA A 199 -12.64 -6.94 -17.35
CA ALA A 199 -12.32 -8.16 -18.09
C ALA A 199 -10.83 -8.54 -17.96
N ALA A 200 -9.91 -7.59 -18.14
CA ALA A 200 -8.47 -7.85 -18.03
C ALA A 200 -8.03 -8.24 -16.60
N VAL A 201 -8.66 -7.64 -15.59
CA VAL A 201 -8.38 -7.97 -14.19
C VAL A 201 -8.97 -9.33 -13.82
N ALA A 202 -10.18 -9.66 -14.26
CA ALA A 202 -10.76 -10.99 -14.06
C ALA A 202 -9.87 -12.08 -14.69
N ASP A 203 -9.38 -11.86 -15.92
CA ASP A 203 -8.42 -12.73 -16.59
C ASP A 203 -7.10 -12.91 -15.80
N ALA A 204 -6.60 -11.84 -15.18
CA ALA A 204 -5.40 -11.90 -14.34
C ALA A 204 -5.58 -12.72 -13.06
N TYR A 205 -6.82 -12.82 -12.54
CA TYR A 205 -7.19 -13.76 -11.47
C TYR A 205 -7.51 -15.17 -11.98
N GLY A 206 -7.64 -15.36 -13.30
CA GLY A 206 -8.13 -16.62 -13.88
C GLY A 206 -9.63 -16.86 -13.61
N TRP A 207 -10.42 -15.79 -13.48
CA TRP A 207 -11.85 -15.85 -13.17
C TRP A 207 -12.71 -15.52 -14.38
N PRO A 208 -13.94 -16.07 -14.46
CA PRO A 208 -14.94 -15.63 -15.43
C PRO A 208 -15.24 -14.13 -15.29
N HIS A 209 -15.54 -13.46 -16.40
CA HIS A 209 -15.76 -12.00 -16.43
C HIS A 209 -17.13 -11.57 -15.87
N ASP A 210 -18.09 -12.48 -15.86
CA ASP A 210 -19.50 -12.26 -15.52
C ASP A 210 -19.88 -12.70 -14.10
N LEU A 211 -18.89 -12.90 -13.22
CA LEU A 211 -19.13 -13.28 -11.85
C LEU A 211 -20.00 -12.25 -11.11
N PRO A 212 -20.99 -12.68 -10.30
CA PRO A 212 -21.72 -11.78 -9.42
C PRO A 212 -20.79 -11.23 -8.30
N ASP A 213 -21.11 -10.05 -7.76
CA ASP A 213 -20.30 -9.39 -6.72
C ASP A 213 -20.07 -10.26 -5.49
N SER A 214 -21.09 -11.04 -5.08
CA SER A 214 -20.98 -11.99 -3.97
C SER A 214 -19.94 -13.08 -4.22
N GLU A 215 -19.83 -13.58 -5.43
CA GLU A 215 -18.85 -14.60 -5.80
C GLU A 215 -17.44 -14.00 -5.90
N ILE A 216 -17.30 -12.79 -6.47
CA ILE A 216 -16.04 -12.05 -6.48
C ILE A 216 -15.54 -11.88 -5.04
N LEU A 217 -16.40 -11.44 -4.13
CA LEU A 217 -16.04 -11.23 -2.73
C LEU A 217 -15.61 -12.54 -2.04
N THR A 218 -16.36 -13.61 -2.27
CA THR A 218 -16.05 -14.95 -1.71
C THR A 218 -14.65 -15.40 -2.13
N ARG A 219 -14.32 -15.29 -3.43
CA ARG A 219 -13.00 -15.64 -3.96
C ARG A 219 -11.89 -14.76 -3.44
N LEU A 220 -12.14 -13.44 -3.29
CA LEU A 220 -11.16 -12.52 -2.71
C LEU A 220 -10.87 -12.85 -1.24
N VAL A 221 -11.90 -13.16 -0.45
CA VAL A 221 -11.71 -13.54 0.97
C VAL A 221 -10.91 -14.85 1.06
N GLN A 222 -11.24 -15.84 0.23
CA GLN A 222 -10.48 -17.09 0.19
C GLN A 222 -9.02 -16.83 -0.19
N LEU A 223 -8.77 -16.08 -1.26
CA LEU A 223 -7.41 -15.73 -1.70
C LEU A 223 -6.65 -14.93 -0.64
N ASN A 224 -7.33 -14.03 0.08
CA ASN A 224 -6.73 -13.29 1.19
C ASN A 224 -6.25 -14.25 2.31
N HIS A 225 -7.05 -15.25 2.68
CA HIS A 225 -6.67 -16.26 3.67
C HIS A 225 -5.47 -17.11 3.19
N GLU A 226 -5.46 -17.50 1.91
CA GLU A 226 -4.33 -18.22 1.29
C GLU A 226 -3.04 -17.37 1.35
N ARG A 227 -3.13 -16.06 1.02
CA ARG A 227 -1.99 -15.14 1.11
C ARG A 227 -1.49 -14.95 2.55
N ALA A 228 -2.40 -14.84 3.51
CA ALA A 228 -2.02 -14.75 4.93
C ALA A 228 -1.30 -16.02 5.41
N ALA A 229 -1.70 -17.20 4.94
CA ALA A 229 -1.00 -18.44 5.22
C ALA A 229 0.38 -18.50 4.56
N GLU A 230 0.51 -18.07 3.29
CA GLU A 230 1.81 -17.94 2.58
C GLU A 230 2.75 -16.97 3.32
N GLU A 231 2.25 -15.81 3.74
CA GLU A 231 3.03 -14.83 4.51
C GLU A 231 3.50 -15.37 5.85
N SER A 232 2.62 -16.11 6.56
CA SER A 232 2.98 -16.81 7.80
C SER A 232 4.06 -17.88 7.61
N ALA A 233 4.15 -18.45 6.41
CA ALA A 233 5.20 -19.36 6.00
C ALA A 233 6.46 -18.65 5.45
N GLY A 234 6.50 -17.29 5.50
CA GLY A 234 7.64 -16.48 5.04
C GLY A 234 7.62 -16.13 3.55
N GLN A 235 6.53 -16.42 2.85
CA GLN A 235 6.40 -16.17 1.41
C GLN A 235 5.63 -14.86 1.16
N ILE A 236 6.32 -13.72 1.21
CA ILE A 236 5.72 -12.40 1.08
C ILE A 236 5.75 -11.94 -0.39
N ARG A 237 4.60 -11.51 -0.90
CA ARG A 237 4.43 -11.00 -2.26
C ARG A 237 4.46 -9.48 -2.27
N TYR A 238 5.65 -8.92 -2.28
CA TYR A 238 5.84 -7.47 -2.30
C TYR A 238 5.38 -6.86 -3.63
N LEU A 239 4.58 -5.79 -3.57
CA LEU A 239 4.17 -5.03 -4.75
C LEU A 239 5.33 -4.18 -5.32
N ARG A 240 6.28 -3.81 -4.47
CA ARG A 240 7.47 -3.04 -4.81
C ARG A 240 8.71 -3.66 -4.14
N PRO A 241 9.18 -4.82 -4.62
CA PRO A 241 10.26 -5.59 -3.98
C PRO A 241 11.54 -4.79 -3.77
N SER A 242 11.92 -3.95 -4.74
CA SER A 242 13.11 -3.10 -4.66
C SER A 242 13.11 -2.12 -3.49
N TYR A 243 11.95 -1.67 -3.07
CA TYR A 243 11.77 -0.76 -1.93
C TYR A 243 11.46 -1.50 -0.63
N GLN A 244 10.58 -2.49 -0.69
CA GLN A 244 10.05 -3.19 0.49
C GLN A 244 11.02 -4.26 1.03
N ALA A 245 11.82 -4.87 0.14
CA ALA A 245 12.77 -5.93 0.47
C ALA A 245 14.08 -5.80 -0.34
N PRO A 246 14.85 -4.70 -0.19
CA PRO A 246 16.02 -4.44 -1.03
C PRO A 246 17.12 -5.49 -0.92
N GLY A 247 17.18 -6.23 0.20
CA GLY A 247 18.16 -7.32 0.40
C GLY A 247 17.80 -8.65 -0.25
N GLN A 248 16.53 -8.87 -0.62
CA GLN A 248 16.09 -10.14 -1.23
C GLN A 248 16.33 -10.20 -2.74
N GLN A 249 16.44 -9.07 -3.43
CA GLN A 249 16.68 -9.03 -4.88
C GLN A 249 18.05 -9.60 -5.30
N GLN A 250 19.06 -9.55 -4.44
CA GLN A 250 20.37 -10.15 -4.74
C GLN A 250 20.33 -11.69 -4.78
N LEU A 251 19.34 -12.31 -4.13
CA LEU A 251 19.16 -13.77 -4.13
C LEU A 251 18.35 -14.28 -5.34
N ILE A 252 17.44 -13.47 -5.88
CA ILE A 252 16.57 -13.87 -7.00
C ILE A 252 17.30 -13.79 -8.35
N GLY A 253 18.33 -12.95 -8.48
CA GLY A 253 19.16 -12.83 -9.69
C GLY A 253 20.14 -14.01 -9.90
N LEU A 254 20.27 -14.92 -8.94
CA LEU A 254 21.21 -16.05 -8.97
C LEU A 254 20.54 -17.43 -9.10
N THR A 255 19.20 -17.51 -9.16
CA THR A 255 18.51 -18.80 -9.26
C THR A 255 17.51 -18.87 -10.41
N THR A 256 18.04 -18.95 -11.64
CA THR A 256 17.39 -19.73 -12.71
C THR A 256 18.23 -20.99 -12.90
N THR A 257 18.05 -21.97 -12.07
CA THR A 257 18.07 -23.42 -12.35
C THR A 257 18.02 -24.23 -11.05
N ALA A 258 16.95 -25.00 -10.94
CA ALA A 258 16.89 -26.32 -10.30
C ALA A 258 17.18 -26.51 -8.81
N THR A 259 16.19 -27.15 -8.20
CA THR A 259 16.28 -28.27 -7.25
C THR A 259 16.43 -27.96 -5.75
N LYS A 260 15.45 -28.48 -5.02
CA LYS A 260 15.43 -28.69 -3.58
C LYS A 260 16.78 -29.13 -3.04
N THR A 261 17.31 -28.38 -2.10
CA THR A 261 18.12 -28.97 -1.01
C THR A 261 18.21 -27.95 0.13
N SER A 262 17.83 -28.37 1.30
CA SER A 262 18.12 -27.67 2.55
C SER A 262 19.62 -27.48 2.67
N ALA A 263 20.10 -26.23 2.74
CA ALA A 263 21.50 -25.94 2.98
C ALA A 263 21.64 -24.92 4.12
N PRO A 264 22.71 -25.03 4.91
CA PRO A 264 22.85 -24.36 6.19
C PRO A 264 23.19 -22.88 6.03
N VAL A 265 22.74 -22.09 6.99
CA VAL A 265 23.09 -20.68 7.18
C VAL A 265 24.63 -20.57 7.28
N ALA A 266 25.24 -19.98 6.27
CA ALA A 266 26.66 -19.64 6.27
C ALA A 266 26.82 -18.11 6.36
N ASP A 267 27.57 -17.67 7.39
CA ASP A 267 28.23 -16.39 7.59
C ASP A 267 27.42 -15.08 7.39
N ALA A 268 26.42 -14.88 8.25
CA ALA A 268 26.01 -13.53 8.61
C ALA A 268 27.04 -12.96 9.62
N ILE A 269 27.45 -11.69 9.45
CA ILE A 269 28.28 -10.96 10.40
C ILE A 269 27.58 -11.03 11.76
N LYS A 270 28.14 -11.81 12.68
CA LYS A 270 27.57 -11.99 14.02
C LYS A 270 27.66 -10.70 14.80
N GLN A 271 26.54 -10.28 15.36
CA GLN A 271 26.48 -9.11 16.23
C GLN A 271 27.27 -9.35 17.52
N GLU A 272 27.93 -8.31 18.04
CA GLU A 272 28.54 -8.40 19.36
C GLU A 272 27.47 -8.53 20.44
N TRP A 273 27.72 -9.42 21.42
CA TRP A 273 26.81 -9.60 22.53
C TRP A 273 26.85 -8.38 23.47
N PRO A 274 25.74 -7.66 23.73
CA PRO A 274 25.74 -6.49 24.59
C PRO A 274 26.13 -6.81 26.03
N LYS A 275 26.73 -5.83 26.72
CA LYS A 275 27.19 -6.02 28.11
C LYS A 275 26.07 -5.87 29.13
N GLU A 276 25.10 -5.00 28.87
CA GLU A 276 24.01 -4.71 29.79
C GLU A 276 22.78 -5.57 29.54
N LEU A 277 22.13 -6.04 30.61
CA LEU A 277 20.99 -6.94 30.56
C LEU A 277 19.82 -6.36 29.73
N ALA A 278 19.52 -5.07 29.88
CA ALA A 278 18.46 -4.42 29.14
C ALA A 278 18.73 -4.43 27.60
N GLN A 279 19.97 -4.19 27.20
CA GLN A 279 20.41 -4.23 25.81
C GLN A 279 20.43 -5.67 25.27
N GLN A 280 20.77 -6.67 26.09
CA GLN A 280 20.71 -8.09 25.75
C GLN A 280 19.26 -8.51 25.48
N MET A 281 18.32 -8.14 26.35
CA MET A 281 16.89 -8.42 26.16
C MET A 281 16.36 -7.79 24.87
N GLN A 282 16.74 -6.54 24.62
CA GLN A 282 16.34 -5.85 23.40
C GLN A 282 16.93 -6.51 22.15
N ALA A 283 18.22 -6.83 22.14
CA ALA A 283 18.88 -7.50 21.02
C ALA A 283 18.27 -8.87 20.71
N VAL A 284 17.95 -9.65 21.74
CA VAL A 284 17.28 -10.96 21.61
C VAL A 284 15.87 -10.79 21.04
N ARG A 285 15.09 -9.83 21.53
CA ARG A 285 13.76 -9.53 21.03
C ARG A 285 13.81 -9.07 19.56
N ASP A 286 14.69 -8.12 19.25
CA ASP A 286 14.84 -7.59 17.89
C ASP A 286 15.27 -8.69 16.92
N THR A 287 16.12 -9.63 17.34
CA THR A 287 16.52 -10.79 16.52
C THR A 287 15.32 -11.69 16.19
N VAL A 288 14.47 -12.00 17.18
CA VAL A 288 13.26 -12.81 16.96
C VAL A 288 12.26 -12.05 16.09
N GLN A 289 12.10 -10.74 16.33
CA GLN A 289 11.19 -9.89 15.56
C GLN A 289 11.64 -9.71 14.10
N GLN A 290 12.92 -9.55 13.87
CA GLN A 290 13.50 -9.39 12.51
C GLN A 290 13.51 -10.68 11.72
N SER A 291 13.55 -11.84 12.39
CA SER A 291 13.55 -13.13 11.71
C SER A 291 12.23 -13.43 11.00
N GLY A 292 11.11 -12.88 11.49
CA GLY A 292 9.77 -13.14 10.95
C GLY A 292 9.29 -14.58 11.06
N VAL A 293 10.12 -15.48 11.61
CA VAL A 293 9.79 -16.91 11.82
C VAL A 293 10.13 -17.31 13.24
N PRO A 294 9.43 -18.29 13.83
CA PRO A 294 9.76 -18.80 15.14
C PRO A 294 11.20 -19.33 15.18
N LEU A 295 12.00 -18.85 16.12
CA LEU A 295 13.40 -19.25 16.29
C LEU A 295 13.59 -20.08 17.55
N SER A 296 14.39 -21.14 17.46
CA SER A 296 14.88 -21.86 18.63
C SER A 296 16.01 -21.06 19.32
N THR A 297 16.23 -21.33 20.59
CA THR A 297 17.32 -20.71 21.37
C THR A 297 18.68 -20.82 20.69
N LYS A 298 18.96 -21.95 20.04
CA LYS A 298 20.21 -22.18 19.29
C LYS A 298 20.32 -21.26 18.07
N GLN A 299 19.23 -21.05 17.37
CA GLN A 299 19.19 -20.14 16.22
C GLN A 299 19.36 -18.69 16.66
N VAL A 300 18.67 -18.24 17.70
CA VAL A 300 18.87 -16.89 18.25
C VAL A 300 20.32 -16.69 18.72
N ALA A 301 20.90 -17.64 19.43
CA ALA A 301 22.29 -17.57 19.86
C ALA A 301 23.29 -17.47 18.70
N ALA A 302 22.98 -18.07 17.55
CA ALA A 302 23.85 -18.05 16.37
C ALA A 302 24.03 -16.67 15.73
N PHE A 303 23.11 -15.74 15.99
CA PHE A 303 23.22 -14.34 15.53
C PHE A 303 24.24 -13.51 16.32
N PHE A 304 24.69 -14.01 17.48
CA PHE A 304 25.62 -13.29 18.34
C PHE A 304 26.99 -13.95 18.41
N ALA A 305 28.03 -13.13 18.41
CA ALA A 305 29.40 -13.62 18.49
C ALA A 305 29.69 -14.21 19.88
N LYS A 306 30.25 -15.42 19.92
CA LYS A 306 30.71 -16.10 21.16
C LYS A 306 29.64 -16.26 22.25
N THR A 307 28.35 -16.33 21.87
CA THR A 307 27.24 -16.42 22.82
C THR A 307 26.66 -17.84 22.82
N PRO A 308 26.82 -18.60 23.91
CA PRO A 308 26.21 -19.93 23.99
C PRO A 308 24.69 -19.83 24.24
N PRO A 309 23.90 -20.83 23.74
CA PRO A 309 22.44 -20.87 23.91
C PRO A 309 21.97 -20.73 25.37
N GLY A 310 22.74 -21.23 26.32
CA GLY A 310 22.42 -21.12 27.76
C GLY A 310 22.41 -19.69 28.32
N LYS A 311 23.01 -18.70 27.62
CA LYS A 311 22.91 -17.29 27.98
C LYS A 311 21.66 -16.62 27.38
N VAL A 312 21.17 -17.14 26.28
CA VAL A 312 20.01 -16.57 25.55
C VAL A 312 18.70 -17.14 26.07
N GLN A 313 18.68 -18.41 26.51
CA GLN A 313 17.49 -19.09 26.99
C GLN A 313 16.75 -18.31 28.11
N PRO A 314 17.42 -17.88 29.20
CA PRO A 314 16.72 -17.15 30.26
C PRO A 314 16.10 -15.83 29.82
N LEU A 315 16.68 -15.17 28.79
CA LEU A 315 16.17 -13.92 28.24
C LEU A 315 14.92 -14.17 27.39
N LEU A 316 14.93 -15.23 26.58
CA LEU A 316 13.77 -15.66 25.80
C LEU A 316 12.60 -16.05 26.72
N ASP A 317 12.88 -16.82 27.79
CA ASP A 317 11.86 -17.23 28.77
C ASP A 317 11.28 -16.01 29.50
N THR A 318 12.13 -15.04 29.86
CA THR A 318 11.69 -13.80 30.49
C THR A 318 10.84 -12.96 29.54
N LEU A 319 11.24 -12.82 28.27
CA LEU A 319 10.48 -12.10 27.26
C LEU A 319 9.13 -12.77 26.97
N ALA A 320 9.09 -14.09 27.01
CA ALA A 320 7.84 -14.84 26.87
C ALA A 320 6.93 -14.68 28.12
N ALA A 321 7.49 -14.70 29.33
CA ALA A 321 6.73 -14.47 30.55
C ALA A 321 6.15 -13.04 30.63
N LEU A 322 6.82 -12.05 30.03
CA LEU A 322 6.36 -10.67 29.92
C LEU A 322 5.40 -10.44 28.72
N ALA A 323 5.00 -11.51 28.03
CA ALA A 323 4.18 -11.45 26.80
C ALA A 323 4.75 -10.56 25.68
N LEU A 324 6.08 -10.35 25.66
CA LEU A 324 6.80 -9.65 24.60
C LEU A 324 7.25 -10.59 23.48
N LEU A 325 7.25 -11.89 23.74
CA LEU A 325 7.41 -12.99 22.78
C LEU A 325 6.40 -14.10 23.15
N ARG A 326 6.08 -14.94 22.18
CA ARG A 326 5.25 -16.13 22.39
C ARG A 326 6.09 -17.39 22.20
N GLN A 327 6.09 -18.29 23.19
CA GLN A 327 6.67 -19.61 23.02
C GLN A 327 5.66 -20.53 22.31
N THR A 328 6.11 -21.20 21.25
CA THR A 328 5.31 -22.16 20.50
C THR A 328 5.34 -23.55 21.15
N ALA A 329 4.45 -24.43 20.74
CA ALA A 329 4.40 -25.81 21.22
C ALA A 329 5.69 -26.60 20.96
N ASP A 330 6.45 -26.23 19.91
CA ASP A 330 7.74 -26.83 19.53
C ASP A 330 8.94 -26.24 20.27
N GLY A 331 8.72 -25.38 21.27
CA GLY A 331 9.78 -24.77 22.07
C GLY A 331 10.58 -23.67 21.34
N THR A 332 10.03 -23.11 20.24
CA THR A 332 10.58 -21.94 19.55
C THR A 332 9.88 -20.65 20.02
N TYR A 333 10.47 -19.48 19.71
CA TYR A 333 9.97 -18.16 20.14
C TYR A 333 9.60 -17.33 18.92
N ALA A 334 8.43 -16.67 18.98
CA ALA A 334 7.91 -15.75 17.96
C ALA A 334 7.39 -14.47 18.62
N VAL A 335 7.15 -13.44 17.84
CA VAL A 335 6.52 -12.17 18.31
C VAL A 335 5.01 -12.31 18.33
#